data_c8832ad069c7ce2ab5d8d2704ff93841
#
_entry.id   c8832ad069c7ce2ab5d8d2704ff93841
#
_cell.length_a   1.000
_cell.length_b   1.000
_cell.length_c   1.000
_cell.angle_alpha   90.00
_cell.angle_beta   90.00
_cell.angle_gamma   90.00
#
_symmetry.space_group_name_H-M   'P 1'
#
loop_
_entity.id
_entity.type
_entity.pdbx_description
1 polymer ?
#
loop_
_entity_poly.entity_id
_entity_poly.type
_entity_poly.pdbx_seq_one_letter_code
_entity_poly.pdbx_strand_id
1 'polypeptide(L)'
;TLFPTGNALHLIPKIGVLGIGCRRGTSAAQLEAAFAQFCAAHGLAAACITAAASIDLKAHEPGLLEFCRAHGWPVRFYSAAQLQNAPGQFTPSAFVRSVTGVDNVCERAAVLAAGGTIILPKQAGGGVTFALALRPFAPDWRWQDA
;
A
#
# COMPACT_ATOMS: atom_id res chain seq x y z
N THR A 1 -13.11 4.53 12.43
CA THR A 1 -12.56 3.62 11.42
C THR A 1 -12.93 4.08 10.04
N LEU A 2 -12.02 3.90 9.10
CA LEU A 2 -12.28 4.24 7.70
C LEU A 2 -13.24 3.27 7.04
N PHE A 3 -13.22 2.02 7.49
CA PHE A 3 -14.04 0.98 6.92
C PHE A 3 -14.83 0.33 8.03
N PRO A 4 -16.13 0.14 7.83
CA PRO A 4 -16.94 -0.51 8.85
C PRO A 4 -16.49 -1.95 9.02
N THR A 5 -16.47 -2.38 10.26
CA THR A 5 -16.15 -3.75 10.61
C THR A 5 -17.22 -4.27 11.56
N GLY A 6 -17.43 -5.54 11.56
CA GLY A 6 -18.29 -6.18 12.54
C GLY A 6 -19.77 -6.15 12.24
N ASN A 7 -20.21 -5.56 11.14
CA ASN A 7 -21.60 -5.64 10.75
C ASN A 7 -21.77 -6.51 9.53
N ALA A 8 -22.80 -7.30 9.55
CA ALA A 8 -22.99 -8.33 8.54
C ALA A 8 -23.28 -7.79 7.14
N LEU A 9 -23.77 -6.59 7.04
CA LEU A 9 -24.21 -6.08 5.74
C LEU A 9 -23.16 -5.34 4.97
N HIS A 10 -21.95 -5.36 5.42
CA HIS A 10 -20.98 -4.48 4.81
C HIS A 10 -20.39 -5.03 3.56
N LEU A 11 -20.58 -4.28 2.51
CA LEU A 11 -19.79 -4.41 1.33
C LEU A 11 -18.48 -3.68 1.60
N ILE A 12 -17.41 -4.43 1.73
CA ILE A 12 -16.10 -3.83 1.90
C ILE A 12 -15.57 -3.50 0.53
N PRO A 13 -15.42 -2.21 0.18
CA PRO A 13 -14.94 -1.86 -1.16
C PRO A 13 -13.50 -2.32 -1.34
N LYS A 14 -13.24 -2.97 -2.45
CA LYS A 14 -11.89 -3.44 -2.80
C LYS A 14 -11.23 -2.38 -3.66
N ILE A 15 -10.94 -1.24 -3.07
CA ILE A 15 -10.37 -0.11 -3.77
C ILE A 15 -9.06 0.36 -3.15
N GLY A 16 -8.60 -0.31 -2.10
CA GLY A 16 -7.38 0.06 -1.43
C GLY A 16 -6.15 -0.50 -2.12
N VAL A 17 -5.09 0.32 -2.18
CA VAL A 17 -3.79 -0.11 -2.65
C VAL A 17 -2.78 0.13 -1.55
N LEU A 18 -2.05 -0.92 -1.19
CA LEU A 18 -1.09 -0.88 -0.11
C LEU A 18 0.30 -0.57 -0.69
N GLY A 19 0.86 0.56 -0.31
CA GLY A 19 2.25 0.86 -0.62
C GLY A 19 3.14 0.24 0.45
N ILE A 20 4.23 -0.38 0.04
CA ILE A 20 5.10 -1.13 0.93
C ILE A 20 6.54 -0.67 0.76
N GLY A 21 7.17 -0.35 1.90
CA GLY A 21 8.60 -0.15 1.97
C GLY A 21 9.17 -1.12 2.99
N CYS A 22 10.28 -1.76 2.67
CA CYS A 22 10.92 -2.67 3.60
C CYS A 22 12.41 -2.74 3.33
N ARG A 23 13.16 -3.21 4.33
CA ARG A 23 14.57 -3.42 4.19
C ARG A 23 14.83 -4.70 3.40
N ARG A 24 16.02 -4.75 2.79
CA ARG A 24 16.47 -5.96 2.10
C ARG A 24 16.44 -7.12 3.09
N GLY A 25 15.93 -8.26 2.63
CA GLY A 25 15.91 -9.47 3.44
C GLY A 25 14.78 -9.54 4.45
N THR A 26 13.84 -8.59 4.43
CA THR A 26 12.66 -8.68 5.30
C THR A 26 11.85 -9.91 4.92
N SER A 27 11.52 -10.73 5.91
CA SER A 27 10.78 -11.97 5.67
C SER A 27 9.29 -11.70 5.52
N ALA A 28 8.60 -12.65 4.89
CA ALA A 28 7.15 -12.58 4.80
C ALA A 28 6.50 -12.55 6.18
N ALA A 29 7.05 -13.27 7.15
CA ALA A 29 6.52 -13.27 8.52
C ALA A 29 6.65 -11.89 9.17
N GLN A 30 7.75 -11.18 8.94
CA GLN A 30 7.92 -9.82 9.45
C GLN A 30 6.93 -8.87 8.79
N LEU A 31 6.70 -9.02 7.49
CA LEU A 31 5.71 -8.22 6.78
C LEU A 31 4.29 -8.49 7.29
N GLU A 32 3.96 -9.76 7.54
CA GLU A 32 2.66 -10.11 8.08
C GLU A 32 2.43 -9.52 9.46
N ALA A 33 3.43 -9.60 10.34
CA ALA A 33 3.30 -9.03 11.68
C ALA A 33 3.12 -7.51 11.63
N ALA A 34 3.91 -6.84 10.80
CA ALA A 34 3.79 -5.39 10.64
C ALA A 34 2.43 -5.01 10.03
N PHE A 35 1.95 -5.79 9.09
CA PHE A 35 0.67 -5.54 8.45
C PHE A 35 -0.49 -5.72 9.44
N ALA A 36 -0.42 -6.74 10.28
CA ALA A 36 -1.44 -6.94 11.30
C ALA A 36 -1.51 -5.74 12.25
N GLN A 37 -0.37 -5.19 12.64
CA GLN A 37 -0.31 -4.00 13.47
C GLN A 37 -0.87 -2.78 12.75
N PHE A 38 -0.55 -2.63 11.47
CA PHE A 38 -1.07 -1.53 10.66
C PHE A 38 -2.59 -1.58 10.57
N CYS A 39 -3.13 -2.74 10.29
CA CYS A 39 -4.58 -2.92 10.22
C CYS A 39 -5.25 -2.65 11.57
N ALA A 40 -4.66 -3.16 12.65
CA ALA A 40 -5.22 -2.97 13.99
C ALA A 40 -5.20 -1.49 14.40
N ALA A 41 -4.10 -0.80 14.09
CA ALA A 41 -3.96 0.61 14.46
C ALA A 41 -4.98 1.51 13.77
N HIS A 42 -5.43 1.13 12.57
CA HIS A 42 -6.33 1.95 11.77
C HIS A 42 -7.74 1.39 11.64
N GLY A 43 -8.04 0.28 12.29
CA GLY A 43 -9.32 -0.38 12.13
C GLY A 43 -9.59 -0.79 10.69
N LEU A 44 -8.54 -1.18 9.98
CA LEU A 44 -8.60 -1.47 8.56
C LEU A 44 -8.90 -2.93 8.32
N ALA A 45 -9.85 -3.21 7.42
CA ALA A 45 -10.11 -4.58 6.98
C ALA A 45 -9.18 -4.91 5.82
N ALA A 46 -8.41 -5.98 5.96
CA ALA A 46 -7.47 -6.40 4.90
C ALA A 46 -8.20 -6.67 3.58
N ALA A 47 -9.46 -7.06 3.65
CA ALA A 47 -10.25 -7.34 2.44
C ALA A 47 -10.46 -6.13 1.54
N CYS A 48 -10.26 -4.91 2.05
CA CYS A 48 -10.38 -3.72 1.21
C CYS A 48 -9.19 -3.53 0.27
N ILE A 49 -8.08 -4.22 0.52
CA ILE A 49 -6.88 -4.07 -0.28
C ILE A 49 -6.94 -4.99 -1.48
N THR A 50 -6.73 -4.42 -2.65
CA THR A 50 -6.82 -5.16 -3.91
C THR A 50 -5.49 -5.33 -4.62
N ALA A 51 -4.47 -4.56 -4.22
CA ALA A 51 -3.16 -4.61 -4.86
C ALA A 51 -2.11 -4.01 -3.93
N ALA A 52 -0.86 -4.31 -4.21
CA ALA A 52 0.27 -3.73 -3.50
C ALA A 52 1.19 -3.04 -4.49
N ALA A 53 2.02 -2.13 -3.99
CA ALA A 53 2.97 -1.38 -4.82
C ALA A 53 4.25 -1.08 -4.04
N SER A 54 5.37 -1.03 -4.73
CA SER A 54 6.65 -0.70 -4.14
C SER A 54 7.60 -0.17 -5.22
N ILE A 55 8.85 0.05 -4.84
CA ILE A 55 9.90 0.47 -5.77
C ILE A 55 10.51 -0.76 -6.46
N ASP A 56 11.01 -0.57 -7.68
CA ASP A 56 11.57 -1.66 -8.49
C ASP A 56 12.79 -2.33 -7.85
N LEU A 57 13.49 -1.65 -6.96
CA LEU A 57 14.58 -2.24 -6.19
C LEU A 57 14.11 -3.45 -5.36
N LYS A 58 12.82 -3.56 -5.09
CA LYS A 58 12.22 -4.64 -4.33
C LYS A 58 11.59 -5.74 -5.19
N ALA A 59 11.72 -5.63 -6.51
CA ALA A 59 11.05 -6.56 -7.42
C ALA A 59 11.48 -8.01 -7.23
N HIS A 60 12.65 -8.24 -6.67
CA HIS A 60 13.18 -9.57 -6.44
C HIS A 60 13.31 -9.93 -4.96
N GLU A 61 12.66 -9.18 -4.07
CA GLU A 61 12.67 -9.49 -2.65
C GLU A 61 11.72 -10.65 -2.36
N PRO A 62 12.24 -11.84 -1.97
CA PRO A 62 11.39 -13.02 -1.82
C PRO A 62 10.32 -12.86 -0.76
N GLY A 63 10.66 -12.22 0.37
CA GLY A 63 9.69 -12.01 1.45
C GLY A 63 8.52 -11.15 1.03
N LEU A 64 8.79 -10.07 0.29
CA LEU A 64 7.74 -9.19 -0.20
C LEU A 64 6.84 -9.92 -1.19
N LEU A 65 7.42 -10.65 -2.12
CA LEU A 65 6.66 -11.39 -3.12
C LEU A 65 5.80 -12.47 -2.47
N GLU A 66 6.35 -13.18 -1.50
CA GLU A 66 5.62 -14.21 -0.76
C GLU A 66 4.46 -13.61 0.03
N PHE A 67 4.69 -12.49 0.71
CA PHE A 67 3.66 -11.79 1.45
C PHE A 67 2.51 -11.38 0.54
N CYS A 68 2.79 -10.75 -0.57
CA CYS A 68 1.74 -10.33 -1.51
C CYS A 68 1.01 -11.52 -2.11
N ARG A 69 1.73 -12.60 -2.42
CA ARG A 69 1.11 -13.80 -2.98
C ARG A 69 0.16 -14.45 -1.97
N ALA A 70 0.56 -14.49 -0.70
CA ALA A 70 -0.28 -15.07 0.35
C ALA A 70 -1.60 -14.35 0.49
N HIS A 71 -1.64 -13.05 0.21
CA HIS A 71 -2.86 -12.26 0.26
C HIS A 71 -3.60 -12.20 -1.09
N GLY A 72 -3.01 -12.76 -2.13
CA GLY A 72 -3.61 -12.73 -3.45
C GLY A 72 -3.54 -11.36 -4.12
N TRP A 73 -2.62 -10.51 -3.72
CA TRP A 73 -2.49 -9.17 -4.29
C TRP A 73 -1.49 -9.17 -5.45
N PRO A 74 -1.87 -8.64 -6.61
CA PRO A 74 -0.87 -8.30 -7.61
C PRO A 74 -0.02 -7.16 -7.07
N VAL A 75 1.27 -7.19 -7.38
CA VAL A 75 2.18 -6.15 -6.92
C VAL A 75 2.74 -5.40 -8.13
N ARG A 76 2.76 -4.07 -8.03
CA ARG A 76 3.33 -3.21 -9.07
C ARG A 76 4.60 -2.57 -8.54
N PHE A 77 5.60 -2.52 -9.39
CA PHE A 77 6.87 -1.90 -9.06
C PHE A 77 7.11 -0.70 -9.96
N TYR A 78 7.58 0.37 -9.36
CA TYR A 78 7.84 1.63 -10.06
C TYR A 78 9.29 2.03 -9.90
N SER A 79 9.84 2.68 -10.91
CA SER A 79 11.19 3.21 -10.83
C SER A 79 11.24 4.43 -9.91
N ALA A 80 12.46 4.77 -9.46
CA ALA A 80 12.64 5.97 -8.66
C ALA A 80 12.11 7.21 -9.38
N ALA A 81 12.35 7.31 -10.69
CA ALA A 81 11.87 8.45 -11.48
C ALA A 81 10.35 8.52 -11.50
N GLN A 82 9.68 7.38 -11.65
CA GLN A 82 8.21 7.35 -11.61
C GLN A 82 7.66 7.76 -10.25
N LEU A 83 8.28 7.27 -9.19
CA LEU A 83 7.87 7.62 -7.83
C LEU A 83 8.08 9.10 -7.54
N GLN A 84 9.18 9.67 -8.03
CA GLN A 84 9.46 11.08 -7.84
C GLN A 84 8.39 11.97 -8.46
N ASN A 85 7.79 11.52 -9.55
CA ASN A 85 6.76 12.27 -10.26
C ASN A 85 5.35 11.97 -9.79
N ALA A 86 5.18 11.17 -8.74
CA ALA A 86 3.87 10.87 -8.20
C ALA A 86 3.19 12.16 -7.73
N PRO A 87 1.90 12.36 -8.06
CA PRO A 87 1.19 13.58 -7.65
C PRO A 87 0.85 13.55 -6.16
N GLY A 88 0.82 14.71 -5.53
CA GLY A 88 0.40 14.85 -4.14
C GLY A 88 1.51 15.29 -3.23
N GLN A 89 1.18 15.34 -1.94
CA GLN A 89 2.13 15.67 -0.89
C GLN A 89 2.42 14.42 -0.08
N PHE A 90 3.70 14.21 0.22
CA PHE A 90 4.14 13.00 0.87
C PHE A 90 4.97 13.31 2.11
N THR A 91 4.93 12.39 3.07
CA THR A 91 5.71 12.49 4.30
C THR A 91 7.20 12.40 3.97
N PRO A 92 8.03 13.36 4.37
CA PRO A 92 9.45 13.30 4.07
C PRO A 92 10.14 12.11 4.75
N SER A 93 11.14 11.53 4.08
CA SER A 93 11.95 10.46 4.63
C SER A 93 13.37 10.55 4.07
N ALA A 94 14.26 11.19 4.80
CA ALA A 94 15.64 11.38 4.37
C ALA A 94 16.39 10.05 4.21
N PHE A 95 16.12 9.10 5.10
CA PHE A 95 16.79 7.80 5.05
C PHE A 95 16.39 7.05 3.77
N VAL A 96 15.12 6.98 3.47
CA VAL A 96 14.64 6.28 2.29
C VAL A 96 15.20 6.96 1.03
N ARG A 97 15.27 8.28 1.02
CA ARG A 97 15.82 9.02 -0.11
C ARG A 97 17.29 8.69 -0.33
N SER A 98 18.06 8.53 0.74
CA SER A 98 19.49 8.23 0.60
C SER A 98 19.73 6.85 -0.01
N VAL A 99 18.83 5.90 0.22
CA VAL A 99 18.95 4.52 -0.29
C VAL A 99 18.37 4.38 -1.69
N THR A 100 17.21 4.97 -1.94
CA THR A 100 16.46 4.73 -3.17
C THR A 100 16.52 5.89 -4.15
N GLY A 101 16.98 7.06 -3.71
CA GLY A 101 16.96 8.29 -4.50
C GLY A 101 15.63 9.02 -4.46
N VAL A 102 14.63 8.48 -3.76
CA VAL A 102 13.30 9.06 -3.64
C VAL A 102 12.88 8.95 -2.19
N ASP A 103 12.26 9.97 -1.63
CA ASP A 103 11.68 9.84 -0.30
C ASP A 103 10.30 9.19 -0.39
N ASN A 104 9.90 8.54 0.70
CA ASN A 104 8.57 8.01 0.92
C ASN A 104 8.06 7.09 -0.21
N VAL A 105 8.77 6.00 -0.41
CA VAL A 105 8.43 5.02 -1.44
C VAL A 105 7.01 4.49 -1.27
N CYS A 106 6.61 4.16 -0.05
CA CYS A 106 5.32 3.49 0.16
C CYS A 106 4.14 4.38 -0.21
N GLU A 107 4.15 5.66 0.19
CA GLU A 107 3.05 6.58 -0.16
C GLU A 107 3.02 6.85 -1.66
N ARG A 108 4.18 7.10 -2.25
CA ARG A 108 4.26 7.39 -3.68
C ARG A 108 3.82 6.21 -4.54
N ALA A 109 4.26 5.02 -4.18
CA ALA A 109 3.87 3.80 -4.90
C ALA A 109 2.37 3.54 -4.78
N ALA A 110 1.82 3.72 -3.59
CA ALA A 110 0.38 3.53 -3.38
C ALA A 110 -0.44 4.48 -4.25
N VAL A 111 -0.05 5.76 -4.30
CA VAL A 111 -0.75 6.76 -5.11
C VAL A 111 -0.67 6.44 -6.59
N LEU A 112 0.50 6.06 -7.09
CA LEU A 112 0.66 5.72 -8.51
C LEU A 112 -0.19 4.52 -8.89
N ALA A 113 -0.17 3.47 -8.07
CA ALA A 113 -0.92 2.26 -8.38
C ALA A 113 -2.42 2.46 -8.25
N ALA A 114 -2.84 3.27 -7.29
CA ALA A 114 -4.26 3.55 -7.07
C ALA A 114 -4.82 4.56 -8.05
N GLY A 115 -4.00 5.50 -8.51
CA GLY A 115 -4.49 6.65 -9.25
C GLY A 115 -5.37 7.54 -8.41
N GLY A 116 -5.21 7.49 -7.09
CA GLY A 116 -6.04 8.22 -6.14
C GLY A 116 -5.21 8.95 -5.10
N THR A 117 -5.76 9.09 -3.91
CA THR A 117 -5.13 9.85 -2.83
C THR A 117 -4.80 8.97 -1.65
N ILE A 118 -3.79 9.39 -0.89
CA ILE A 118 -3.42 8.75 0.38
C ILE A 118 -4.54 9.01 1.38
N ILE A 119 -4.99 7.96 2.05
CA ILE A 119 -5.92 8.08 3.17
C ILE A 119 -5.29 7.61 4.48
N LEU A 120 -4.31 6.73 4.42
CA LEU A 120 -3.50 6.37 5.57
C LEU A 120 -2.06 6.65 5.21
N PRO A 121 -1.47 7.71 5.79
CA PRO A 121 -0.10 8.06 5.49
C PRO A 121 0.85 7.03 6.07
N LYS A 122 2.11 7.14 5.68
CA LYS A 122 3.17 6.22 6.06
C LYS A 122 3.18 5.96 7.56
N GLN A 123 3.20 4.68 7.91
CA GLN A 123 3.44 4.24 9.29
C GLN A 123 4.56 3.21 9.27
N ALA A 124 5.58 3.47 10.06
CA ALA A 124 6.77 2.63 10.11
C ALA A 124 6.80 1.79 11.38
N GLY A 125 7.36 0.59 11.27
CA GLY A 125 7.58 -0.27 12.41
C GLY A 125 8.40 -1.48 12.00
N GLY A 126 9.44 -1.81 12.77
CA GLY A 126 10.24 -3.01 12.52
C GLY A 126 10.95 -3.05 11.18
N GLY A 127 11.28 -1.89 10.62
CA GLY A 127 11.93 -1.83 9.31
C GLY A 127 10.98 -1.95 8.13
N VAL A 128 9.68 -1.94 8.38
CA VAL A 128 8.65 -2.01 7.34
C VAL A 128 7.82 -0.74 7.41
N THR A 129 7.45 -0.20 6.25
CA THR A 129 6.52 0.92 6.17
C THR A 129 5.35 0.57 5.28
N PHE A 130 4.17 1.00 5.68
CA PHE A 130 2.96 0.83 4.89
C PHE A 130 2.26 2.17 4.74
N ALA A 131 1.59 2.34 3.62
CA ALA A 131 0.67 3.44 3.39
C ALA A 131 -0.49 2.91 2.56
N LEU A 132 -1.64 3.53 2.69
CA LEU A 132 -2.82 3.11 1.94
C LEU A 132 -3.34 4.26 1.12
N ALA A 133 -3.55 4.01 -0.16
CA ALA A 133 -4.26 4.92 -1.05
C ALA A 133 -5.53 4.25 -1.55
N LEU A 134 -6.53 5.03 -1.85
CA LEU A 134 -7.76 4.51 -2.44
C LEU A 134 -7.82 4.89 -3.90
N ARG A 135 -8.27 3.94 -4.71
CA ARG A 135 -8.61 4.22 -6.09
C ARG A 135 -9.78 5.19 -6.11
N PRO A 136 -9.84 6.09 -7.10
CA PRO A 136 -11.00 6.95 -7.22
C PRO A 136 -12.26 6.11 -7.31
N PHE A 137 -13.21 6.41 -6.45
CA PHE A 137 -14.51 5.76 -6.49
C PHE A 137 -15.54 6.83 -6.74
N ALA A 138 -16.02 6.86 -7.96
CA ALA A 138 -17.16 7.68 -8.31
C ALA A 138 -18.28 6.72 -8.64
N PRO A 139 -19.40 6.77 -7.94
CA PRO A 139 -20.54 5.96 -8.34
C PRO A 139 -20.89 6.33 -9.78
N ASP A 140 -20.76 5.36 -10.65
CA ASP A 140 -21.07 5.54 -12.05
C ASP A 140 -22.34 4.78 -12.33
N TRP A 141 -23.35 5.49 -12.73
CA TRP A 141 -24.65 4.89 -12.97
C TRP A 141 -24.62 3.81 -14.02
N ARG A 142 -23.60 3.83 -14.87
CA ARG A 142 -23.49 2.82 -15.93
C ARG A 142 -23.20 1.43 -15.39
N TRP A 143 -22.50 1.31 -14.28
CA TRP A 143 -22.21 -0.03 -13.76
C TRP A 143 -23.43 -0.69 -13.15
N GLN A 144 -24.44 0.08 -12.84
CA GLN A 144 -25.70 -0.46 -12.36
C GLN A 144 -26.50 -1.08 -13.48
N ASP A 145 -26.20 -0.70 -14.70
CA ASP A 145 -26.88 -1.22 -15.87
C ASP A 145 -26.24 -2.50 -16.39
N ALA A 146 -25.11 -2.85 -15.86
CA ALA A 146 -24.38 -4.02 -16.32
C ALA A 146 -24.86 -5.29 -15.66
#